data_dea47eee87fefa1f575c2f8f4900c836
#
_entry.id   dea47eee87fefa1f575c2f8f4900c836
#
_cell.length_a   1.000
_cell.length_b   1.000
_cell.length_c   1.000
_cell.angle_alpha   90.00
_cell.angle_beta   90.00
_cell.angle_gamma   90.00
#
_symmetry.space_group_name_H-M   'P 1'
#
loop_
_entity.id
_entity.type
_entity.pdbx_description
1 polymer ?
#
loop_
_entity_poly.entity_id
_entity_poly.type
_entity_poly.pdbx_seq_one_letter_code
_entity_poly.pdbx_strand_id
1 'polypeptide(L)'
;MNPTELTISQAHQGLKKKEFSALELCQNFLEKIEKENEKIFAFLNIAKNSALSQAKKIDEMISEKRELPILAGIPLAVKDVILVEGIKCTAGSKILENYIAPYDATVIRKLKEQNAVILGKTNMDEFAMGSSTENSAFAPTRNPRDLSRVPGGSSGGSAAAVAANLCGYALGTDTGGSIRQPASFCGVVGLKPTYGAVSRYGLIAFASSLDQIGPITKTVEDAKIVFEAISGKDEMDSTSVESNVKCQMSNVKTLRIGVPKEYFIKGIDAEVEKLIKGAIKKYEEMGAKIEEISLPHTEYALPCYYIIAPSEASANLARYDGIKYGYSNVKCQMSNVKSLLDVYSGSREEGFGPEVRRRIMLGTYVLSAGYYEAYYLRAQKVRTLIREDFKKAFEKVDAVFTPVSPTPAFKLGEKIDDPLTMYLSDIFTIAVNLAGLPAISLPCGKVGKLPVGLQIIGKPFEEEKILAIGKILEKV
;
A
#
# COMPACT_ATOMS: atom_id res chain seq x y z
N MET A 1 -8.64 -21.60 19.41
CA MET A 1 -8.11 -20.31 18.87
C MET A 1 -8.88 -20.04 17.56
N ASN A 2 -9.28 -18.79 17.29
CA ASN A 2 -10.04 -18.48 16.07
C ASN A 2 -9.07 -18.54 14.87
N PRO A 3 -9.29 -19.41 13.87
CA PRO A 3 -8.35 -19.58 12.75
C PRO A 3 -8.10 -18.31 11.93
N THR A 4 -9.06 -17.35 11.91
CA THR A 4 -8.91 -16.10 11.18
C THR A 4 -7.96 -15.10 11.88
N GLU A 5 -7.59 -15.32 13.13
CA GLU A 5 -6.70 -14.45 13.91
C GLU A 5 -5.23 -14.87 13.85
N LEU A 6 -4.95 -16.06 13.35
CA LEU A 6 -3.61 -16.63 13.25
C LEU A 6 -2.68 -15.77 12.37
N THR A 7 -1.39 -15.75 12.73
CA THR A 7 -0.32 -15.27 11.85
C THR A 7 -0.07 -16.28 10.73
N ILE A 8 0.67 -15.88 9.69
CA ILE A 8 1.05 -16.80 8.58
C ILE A 8 1.75 -18.04 9.14
N SER A 9 2.75 -17.85 10.01
CA SER A 9 3.49 -18.98 10.60
C SER A 9 2.62 -19.89 11.43
N GLN A 10 1.70 -19.34 12.23
CA GLN A 10 0.76 -20.13 13.04
C GLN A 10 -0.22 -20.91 12.16
N ALA A 11 -0.80 -20.27 11.15
CA ALA A 11 -1.72 -20.93 10.22
C ALA A 11 -1.03 -22.04 9.42
N HIS A 12 0.20 -21.81 8.93
CA HIS A 12 1.00 -22.83 8.25
C HIS A 12 1.27 -24.04 9.16
N GLN A 13 1.63 -23.80 10.43
CA GLN A 13 1.84 -24.89 11.39
C GLN A 13 0.55 -25.66 11.68
N GLY A 14 -0.59 -24.98 11.83
CA GLY A 14 -1.90 -25.61 12.02
C GLY A 14 -2.27 -26.54 10.84
N LEU A 15 -2.05 -26.09 9.61
CA LEU A 15 -2.23 -26.90 8.40
C LEU A 15 -1.32 -28.15 8.40
N LYS A 16 -0.02 -27.98 8.69
CA LYS A 16 0.94 -29.09 8.75
C LYS A 16 0.59 -30.13 9.82
N LYS A 17 0.10 -29.67 10.98
CA LYS A 17 -0.35 -30.56 12.07
C LYS A 17 -1.75 -31.11 11.87
N LYS A 18 -2.46 -30.70 10.81
CA LYS A 18 -3.85 -31.04 10.52
C LYS A 18 -4.82 -30.65 11.65
N GLU A 19 -4.54 -29.52 12.33
CA GLU A 19 -5.44 -28.95 13.34
C GLU A 19 -6.72 -28.39 12.67
N PHE A 20 -6.61 -28.02 11.42
CA PHE A 20 -7.69 -27.64 10.49
C PHE A 20 -7.21 -27.85 9.04
N SER A 21 -8.13 -27.96 8.09
CA SER A 21 -7.82 -28.04 6.67
C SER A 21 -7.70 -26.64 6.03
N ALA A 22 -7.05 -26.54 4.86
CA ALA A 22 -7.00 -25.31 4.09
C ALA A 22 -8.40 -24.87 3.65
N LEU A 23 -9.27 -25.84 3.34
CA LEU A 23 -10.68 -25.60 3.02
C LEU A 23 -11.42 -24.96 4.19
N GLU A 24 -11.31 -25.52 5.41
CA GLU A 24 -11.91 -24.96 6.62
C GLU A 24 -11.39 -23.57 6.92
N LEU A 25 -10.08 -23.33 6.82
CA LEU A 25 -9.48 -22.02 7.00
C LEU A 25 -10.05 -21.00 5.99
N CYS A 26 -10.11 -21.37 4.71
CA CYS A 26 -10.68 -20.52 3.66
C CYS A 26 -12.16 -20.23 3.90
N GLN A 27 -12.96 -21.22 4.29
CA GLN A 27 -14.38 -21.05 4.61
C GLN A 27 -14.60 -20.09 5.77
N ASN A 28 -13.83 -20.22 6.85
CA ASN A 28 -13.91 -19.30 8.00
C ASN A 28 -13.68 -17.83 7.59
N PHE A 29 -12.70 -17.57 6.70
CA PHE A 29 -12.49 -16.21 6.19
C PHE A 29 -13.63 -15.74 5.29
N LEU A 30 -14.13 -16.58 4.38
CA LEU A 30 -15.25 -16.24 3.49
C LEU A 30 -16.54 -15.94 4.27
N GLU A 31 -16.88 -16.74 5.27
CA GLU A 31 -18.02 -16.49 6.15
C GLU A 31 -17.88 -15.17 6.92
N LYS A 32 -16.67 -14.87 7.39
CA LYS A 32 -16.42 -13.61 8.08
C LYS A 32 -16.53 -12.41 7.14
N ILE A 33 -16.04 -12.53 5.90
CA ILE A 33 -16.21 -11.51 4.86
C ILE A 33 -17.70 -11.28 4.59
N GLU A 34 -18.49 -12.34 4.40
CA GLU A 34 -19.94 -12.24 4.17
C GLU A 34 -20.66 -11.50 5.31
N LYS A 35 -20.27 -11.68 6.55
CA LYS A 35 -20.88 -11.04 7.73
C LYS A 35 -20.48 -9.58 7.93
N GLU A 36 -19.24 -9.22 7.59
CA GLU A 36 -18.63 -7.94 7.99
C GLU A 36 -18.40 -6.97 6.82
N ASN A 37 -18.27 -7.48 5.58
CA ASN A 37 -17.91 -6.63 4.45
C ASN A 37 -18.94 -5.57 4.11
N GLU A 38 -20.22 -5.84 4.34
CA GLU A 38 -21.31 -4.86 4.15
C GLU A 38 -21.12 -3.61 5.02
N LYS A 39 -20.54 -3.77 6.24
CA LYS A 39 -20.29 -2.68 7.18
C LYS A 39 -18.96 -1.98 6.93
N ILE A 40 -17.92 -2.75 6.58
CA ILE A 40 -16.54 -2.25 6.43
C ILE A 40 -16.27 -1.82 5.00
N PHE A 41 -16.82 -2.52 4.02
CA PHE A 41 -16.60 -2.36 2.59
C PHE A 41 -15.11 -2.49 2.20
N ALA A 42 -14.45 -3.52 2.74
CA ALA A 42 -13.05 -3.79 2.48
C ALA A 42 -12.82 -4.48 1.12
N PHE A 43 -13.77 -5.29 0.64
CA PHE A 43 -13.69 -6.01 -0.63
C PHE A 43 -14.68 -5.45 -1.65
N LEU A 44 -14.22 -5.30 -2.90
CA LEU A 44 -15.05 -5.01 -4.09
C LEU A 44 -15.51 -6.27 -4.81
N ASN A 45 -14.66 -7.31 -4.82
CA ASN A 45 -14.93 -8.57 -5.46
C ASN A 45 -14.42 -9.72 -4.60
N ILE A 46 -15.24 -10.75 -4.42
CA ILE A 46 -14.91 -11.97 -3.66
C ILE A 46 -14.83 -13.14 -4.65
N ALA A 47 -13.68 -13.80 -4.73
CA ALA A 47 -13.42 -14.91 -5.63
C ALA A 47 -13.77 -16.27 -4.99
N LYS A 48 -14.95 -16.39 -4.34
CA LYS A 48 -15.37 -17.52 -3.49
C LYS A 48 -15.06 -18.89 -4.11
N ASN A 49 -15.57 -19.14 -5.33
CA ASN A 49 -15.42 -20.45 -5.97
C ASN A 49 -13.95 -20.78 -6.28
N SER A 50 -13.18 -19.79 -6.75
CA SER A 50 -11.76 -19.95 -7.03
C SER A 50 -10.97 -20.21 -5.74
N ALA A 51 -11.24 -19.46 -4.65
CA ALA A 51 -10.58 -19.61 -3.36
C ALA A 51 -10.84 -21.01 -2.76
N LEU A 52 -12.08 -21.48 -2.78
CA LEU A 52 -12.41 -22.83 -2.31
C LEU A 52 -11.74 -23.94 -3.15
N SER A 53 -11.66 -23.75 -4.48
CA SER A 53 -10.96 -24.69 -5.35
C SER A 53 -9.45 -24.72 -5.07
N GLN A 54 -8.82 -23.56 -4.85
CA GLN A 54 -7.42 -23.46 -4.45
C GLN A 54 -7.18 -24.17 -3.11
N ALA A 55 -8.02 -23.90 -2.11
CA ALA A 55 -7.90 -24.50 -0.79
C ALA A 55 -8.01 -26.04 -0.81
N LYS A 56 -8.94 -26.60 -1.61
CA LYS A 56 -9.05 -28.06 -1.80
C LYS A 56 -7.77 -28.68 -2.36
N LYS A 57 -7.12 -28.04 -3.35
CA LYS A 57 -5.84 -28.52 -3.89
C LYS A 57 -4.73 -28.58 -2.83
N ILE A 58 -4.73 -27.64 -1.87
CA ILE A 58 -3.78 -27.65 -0.77
C ILE A 58 -4.05 -28.85 0.16
N ASP A 59 -5.32 -29.16 0.46
CA ASP A 59 -5.68 -30.32 1.27
C ASP A 59 -5.27 -31.64 0.59
N GLU A 60 -5.37 -31.72 -0.75
CA GLU A 60 -4.83 -32.84 -1.54
C GLU A 60 -3.30 -32.95 -1.37
N MET A 61 -2.55 -31.83 -1.49
CA MET A 61 -1.09 -31.82 -1.27
C MET A 61 -0.72 -32.28 0.15
N ILE A 62 -1.49 -31.85 1.17
CA ILE A 62 -1.30 -32.27 2.56
C ILE A 62 -1.54 -33.78 2.72
N SER A 63 -2.57 -34.32 2.07
CA SER A 63 -2.88 -35.74 2.10
C SER A 63 -1.78 -36.61 1.47
N GLU A 64 -1.18 -36.11 0.39
CA GLU A 64 -0.06 -36.71 -0.34
C GLU A 64 1.30 -36.52 0.36
N LYS A 65 1.33 -35.82 1.50
CA LYS A 65 2.56 -35.51 2.26
C LYS A 65 3.59 -34.69 1.46
N ARG A 66 3.13 -33.86 0.52
CA ARG A 66 4.03 -32.94 -0.20
C ARG A 66 4.54 -31.85 0.74
N GLU A 67 5.72 -31.34 0.46
CA GLU A 67 6.25 -30.19 1.17
C GLU A 67 5.41 -28.95 0.84
N LEU A 68 4.98 -28.22 1.88
CA LEU A 68 4.17 -27.02 1.74
C LEU A 68 5.05 -25.78 1.86
N PRO A 69 5.08 -24.90 0.85
CA PRO A 69 5.61 -23.55 1.02
C PRO A 69 4.91 -22.82 2.18
N ILE A 70 5.60 -21.86 2.79
CA ILE A 70 5.09 -21.16 3.99
C ILE A 70 3.75 -20.44 3.78
N LEU A 71 3.46 -19.99 2.54
CA LEU A 71 2.21 -19.32 2.17
C LEU A 71 1.13 -20.26 1.65
N ALA A 72 1.41 -21.56 1.56
CA ALA A 72 0.45 -22.55 1.04
C ALA A 72 -0.81 -22.59 1.91
N GLY A 73 -1.95 -22.42 1.29
CA GLY A 73 -3.25 -22.42 1.95
C GLY A 73 -3.58 -21.16 2.76
N ILE A 74 -2.69 -20.16 2.80
CA ILE A 74 -2.93 -18.92 3.54
C ILE A 74 -3.77 -17.95 2.72
N PRO A 75 -4.94 -17.51 3.23
CA PRO A 75 -5.85 -16.63 2.50
C PRO A 75 -5.33 -15.20 2.33
N LEU A 76 -5.28 -14.75 1.07
CA LEU A 76 -4.75 -13.48 0.60
C LEU A 76 -5.85 -12.55 0.08
N ALA A 77 -5.76 -11.25 0.42
CA ALA A 77 -6.53 -10.18 -0.22
C ALA A 77 -5.63 -9.31 -1.12
N VAL A 78 -6.12 -8.92 -2.30
CA VAL A 78 -5.33 -8.21 -3.31
C VAL A 78 -5.96 -6.86 -3.63
N LYS A 79 -5.21 -5.76 -3.48
CA LYS A 79 -5.68 -4.42 -3.86
C LYS A 79 -6.14 -4.40 -5.32
N ASP A 80 -7.26 -3.71 -5.58
CA ASP A 80 -7.96 -3.78 -6.87
C ASP A 80 -7.28 -3.06 -8.04
N VAL A 81 -6.01 -2.78 -7.92
CA VAL A 81 -5.12 -2.24 -8.97
C VAL A 81 -4.08 -3.26 -9.44
N ILE A 82 -3.97 -4.40 -8.75
CA ILE A 82 -3.06 -5.51 -9.08
C ILE A 82 -3.85 -6.57 -9.84
N LEU A 83 -3.40 -6.93 -11.03
CA LEU A 83 -4.08 -7.89 -11.92
C LEU A 83 -4.01 -9.31 -11.35
N VAL A 84 -5.17 -9.97 -11.31
CA VAL A 84 -5.32 -11.40 -11.04
C VAL A 84 -6.11 -11.98 -12.20
N GLU A 85 -5.53 -12.87 -12.98
CA GLU A 85 -6.14 -13.46 -14.17
C GLU A 85 -7.54 -14.00 -13.90
N GLY A 86 -8.48 -13.66 -14.78
CA GLY A 86 -9.88 -14.08 -14.70
C GLY A 86 -10.73 -13.36 -13.65
N ILE A 87 -10.15 -12.43 -12.88
CA ILE A 87 -10.87 -11.67 -11.85
C ILE A 87 -11.01 -10.20 -12.28
N LYS A 88 -12.13 -9.56 -11.91
CA LYS A 88 -12.33 -8.12 -12.13
C LYS A 88 -11.22 -7.31 -11.46
N CYS A 89 -10.74 -6.28 -12.17
CA CYS A 89 -9.74 -5.34 -11.67
C CYS A 89 -10.15 -3.92 -12.07
N THR A 90 -10.86 -3.23 -11.17
CA THR A 90 -11.54 -1.98 -11.48
C THR A 90 -10.69 -0.74 -11.16
N ALA A 91 -9.60 -0.90 -10.40
CA ALA A 91 -8.83 0.20 -9.82
C ALA A 91 -9.70 1.18 -9.00
N GLY A 92 -10.81 0.70 -8.41
CA GLY A 92 -11.77 1.53 -7.68
C GLY A 92 -12.55 2.51 -8.57
N SER A 93 -12.59 2.31 -9.90
CA SER A 93 -13.10 3.25 -10.90
C SER A 93 -14.21 2.66 -11.75
N LYS A 94 -15.20 3.49 -12.13
CA LYS A 94 -16.23 3.12 -13.11
C LYS A 94 -15.63 2.87 -14.50
N ILE A 95 -14.55 3.54 -14.86
CA ILE A 95 -13.92 3.38 -16.18
C ILE A 95 -13.50 1.92 -16.43
N LEU A 96 -13.16 1.17 -15.38
CA LEU A 96 -12.75 -0.25 -15.44
C LEU A 96 -13.75 -1.20 -14.76
N GLU A 97 -14.98 -0.77 -14.46
CA GLU A 97 -15.97 -1.55 -13.70
C GLU A 97 -16.16 -2.98 -14.23
N ASN A 98 -16.09 -3.16 -15.55
CA ASN A 98 -16.31 -4.45 -16.21
C ASN A 98 -15.00 -5.08 -16.73
N TYR A 99 -13.85 -4.53 -16.37
CA TYR A 99 -12.57 -5.06 -16.83
C TYR A 99 -12.20 -6.32 -16.06
N ILE A 100 -11.97 -7.41 -16.79
CA ILE A 100 -11.45 -8.68 -16.27
C ILE A 100 -9.98 -8.78 -16.68
N ALA A 101 -9.10 -9.06 -15.75
CA ALA A 101 -7.67 -9.15 -15.99
C ALA A 101 -7.35 -10.38 -16.88
N PRO A 102 -6.64 -10.19 -18.02
CA PRO A 102 -6.32 -11.29 -18.95
C PRO A 102 -5.05 -12.07 -18.55
N TYR A 103 -4.33 -11.63 -17.54
CA TYR A 103 -3.10 -12.25 -17.03
C TYR A 103 -2.83 -11.86 -15.58
N ASP A 104 -1.97 -12.62 -14.91
CA ASP A 104 -1.51 -12.32 -13.55
C ASP A 104 -0.40 -11.27 -13.53
N ALA A 105 -0.45 -10.37 -12.54
CA ALA A 105 0.73 -9.62 -12.16
C ALA A 105 1.85 -10.56 -11.68
N THR A 106 3.10 -10.17 -11.85
CA THR A 106 4.25 -11.00 -11.41
C THR A 106 4.17 -11.38 -9.94
N VAL A 107 3.76 -10.46 -9.07
CA VAL A 107 3.58 -10.76 -7.65
C VAL A 107 2.50 -11.81 -7.40
N ILE A 108 1.45 -11.85 -8.23
CA ILE A 108 0.37 -12.84 -8.14
C ILE A 108 0.85 -14.21 -8.63
N ARG A 109 1.60 -14.25 -9.75
CA ARG A 109 2.21 -15.49 -10.23
C ARG A 109 3.12 -16.11 -9.17
N LYS A 110 4.02 -15.31 -8.57
CA LYS A 110 4.90 -15.75 -7.47
C LYS A 110 4.13 -16.28 -6.27
N LEU A 111 3.03 -15.63 -5.87
CA LEU A 111 2.20 -16.09 -4.76
C LEU A 111 1.39 -17.35 -5.09
N LYS A 112 0.95 -17.52 -6.35
CA LYS A 112 0.33 -18.77 -6.83
C LYS A 112 1.35 -19.93 -6.83
N GLU A 113 2.62 -19.67 -7.17
CA GLU A 113 3.71 -20.63 -7.06
C GLU A 113 3.96 -21.05 -5.60
N GLN A 114 3.69 -20.17 -4.63
CA GLN A 114 3.68 -20.47 -3.20
C GLN A 114 2.37 -21.10 -2.72
N ASN A 115 1.43 -21.41 -3.62
CA ASN A 115 0.12 -21.98 -3.31
C ASN A 115 -0.73 -21.12 -2.34
N ALA A 116 -0.63 -19.79 -2.39
CA ALA A 116 -1.48 -18.88 -1.64
C ALA A 116 -2.93 -18.94 -2.16
N VAL A 117 -3.91 -18.73 -1.27
CA VAL A 117 -5.35 -18.75 -1.61
C VAL A 117 -5.85 -17.33 -1.79
N ILE A 118 -6.27 -16.95 -3.01
CA ILE A 118 -6.74 -15.59 -3.31
C ILE A 118 -8.22 -15.46 -2.99
N LEU A 119 -8.57 -14.69 -1.94
CA LEU A 119 -9.95 -14.45 -1.51
C LEU A 119 -10.71 -13.47 -2.42
N GLY A 120 -10.01 -12.45 -2.95
CA GLY A 120 -10.63 -11.42 -3.77
C GLY A 120 -9.86 -10.12 -3.85
N LYS A 121 -10.57 -9.07 -4.34
CA LYS A 121 -10.02 -7.75 -4.62
C LYS A 121 -10.52 -6.73 -3.60
N THR A 122 -9.57 -6.01 -2.98
CA THR A 122 -9.90 -5.03 -1.94
C THR A 122 -10.15 -3.64 -2.50
N ASN A 123 -11.04 -2.91 -1.85
CA ASN A 123 -11.38 -1.53 -2.18
C ASN A 123 -10.17 -0.58 -2.02
N MET A 124 -10.22 0.53 -2.73
CA MET A 124 -9.14 1.51 -2.79
C MET A 124 -9.64 2.87 -3.26
N ASP A 125 -8.88 3.93 -3.02
CA ASP A 125 -9.10 5.18 -3.75
C ASP A 125 -8.89 4.98 -5.24
N GLU A 126 -9.72 5.59 -6.07
CA GLU A 126 -9.73 5.45 -7.52
C GLU A 126 -8.34 5.66 -8.13
N PHE A 127 -7.82 4.68 -8.90
CA PHE A 127 -6.47 4.66 -9.48
C PHE A 127 -5.34 4.97 -8.47
N ALA A 128 -5.52 4.58 -7.22
CA ALA A 128 -4.61 4.86 -6.11
C ALA A 128 -4.44 6.37 -5.80
N MET A 129 -5.39 7.22 -6.21
CA MET A 129 -5.39 8.67 -6.03
C MET A 129 -6.26 9.09 -4.84
N GLY A 130 -5.68 9.07 -3.66
CA GLY A 130 -6.32 9.45 -2.41
C GLY A 130 -5.56 8.93 -1.19
N SER A 131 -6.02 9.35 -0.01
CA SER A 131 -5.40 9.04 1.28
C SER A 131 -6.44 8.60 2.32
N SER A 132 -7.65 8.22 1.87
CA SER A 132 -8.76 7.90 2.79
C SER A 132 -9.61 6.69 2.37
N THR A 133 -9.51 6.26 1.10
CA THR A 133 -10.38 5.26 0.44
C THR A 133 -11.84 5.73 0.36
N GLU A 134 -12.06 7.05 0.36
CA GLU A 134 -13.36 7.67 0.09
C GLU A 134 -13.57 7.95 -1.41
N ASN A 135 -12.49 8.03 -2.20
CA ASN A 135 -12.56 8.28 -3.65
C ASN A 135 -12.89 7.03 -4.47
N SER A 136 -13.25 5.92 -3.85
CA SER A 136 -13.75 4.74 -4.57
C SER A 136 -15.08 5.05 -5.29
N ALA A 137 -15.19 4.65 -6.55
CA ALA A 137 -16.42 4.80 -7.33
C ALA A 137 -17.59 3.93 -6.83
N PHE A 138 -17.34 2.97 -5.93
CA PHE A 138 -18.32 2.00 -5.45
C PHE A 138 -18.89 2.37 -4.08
N ALA A 139 -18.04 2.53 -3.08
CA ALA A 139 -18.36 3.05 -1.75
C ALA A 139 -17.09 3.30 -0.94
N PRO A 140 -17.11 4.15 0.11
CA PRO A 140 -15.99 4.32 1.00
C PRO A 140 -15.76 3.08 1.87
N THR A 141 -14.50 2.73 2.10
CA THR A 141 -14.13 1.75 3.13
C THR A 141 -14.15 2.42 4.51
N ARG A 142 -14.58 1.68 5.52
CA ARG A 142 -14.64 2.13 6.90
C ARG A 142 -13.52 1.49 7.73
N ASN A 143 -13.01 2.23 8.72
CA ASN A 143 -11.99 1.72 9.62
C ASN A 143 -12.58 0.70 10.60
N PRO A 144 -12.07 -0.54 10.69
CA PRO A 144 -12.57 -1.53 11.65
C PRO A 144 -12.40 -1.14 13.13
N ARG A 145 -11.51 -0.19 13.43
CA ARG A 145 -11.31 0.31 14.79
C ARG A 145 -12.39 1.31 15.22
N ASP A 146 -12.96 2.03 14.24
CA ASP A 146 -14.10 2.93 14.41
C ASP A 146 -14.76 3.14 13.03
N LEU A 147 -15.94 2.58 12.83
CA LEU A 147 -16.66 2.60 11.56
C LEU A 147 -17.10 4.02 11.09
N SER A 148 -17.00 5.03 11.95
CA SER A 148 -17.23 6.43 11.58
C SER A 148 -16.01 7.11 10.95
N ARG A 149 -14.87 6.41 10.87
CA ARG A 149 -13.58 6.95 10.44
C ARG A 149 -13.04 6.26 9.20
N VAL A 150 -12.13 6.94 8.52
CA VAL A 150 -11.43 6.41 7.35
C VAL A 150 -10.40 5.36 7.75
N PRO A 151 -10.18 4.32 6.92
CA PRO A 151 -9.09 3.37 7.13
C PRO A 151 -7.73 3.91 6.68
N GLY A 152 -7.72 5.13 6.09
CA GLY A 152 -6.62 5.63 5.29
C GLY A 152 -6.68 5.15 3.84
N GLY A 153 -5.68 5.51 3.05
CA GLY A 153 -5.62 5.18 1.62
C GLY A 153 -4.24 5.43 0.98
N SER A 154 -4.14 4.99 -0.27
CA SER A 154 -5.19 4.42 -1.11
C SER A 154 -5.44 2.91 -0.89
N SER A 155 -4.64 2.18 -0.10
CA SER A 155 -4.84 0.74 0.18
C SER A 155 -5.71 0.50 1.42
N GLY A 156 -6.74 1.34 1.65
CA GLY A 156 -7.57 1.26 2.86
C GLY A 156 -8.36 -0.03 2.97
N GLY A 157 -8.88 -0.56 1.86
CA GLY A 157 -9.55 -1.86 1.85
C GLY A 157 -8.62 -3.01 2.27
N SER A 158 -7.36 -3.01 1.80
CA SER A 158 -6.36 -4.01 2.19
C SER A 158 -6.01 -3.90 3.68
N ALA A 159 -5.78 -2.69 4.20
CA ALA A 159 -5.48 -2.49 5.62
C ALA A 159 -6.68 -2.83 6.52
N ALA A 160 -7.89 -2.44 6.13
CA ALA A 160 -9.12 -2.77 6.83
C ALA A 160 -9.38 -4.29 6.85
N ALA A 161 -9.14 -4.98 5.72
CA ALA A 161 -9.30 -6.44 5.63
C ALA A 161 -8.37 -7.18 6.62
N VAL A 162 -7.09 -6.79 6.70
CA VAL A 162 -6.15 -7.38 7.67
C VAL A 162 -6.55 -7.03 9.11
N ALA A 163 -6.88 -5.76 9.38
CA ALA A 163 -7.23 -5.28 10.72
C ALA A 163 -8.51 -5.92 11.28
N ALA A 164 -9.46 -6.28 10.41
CA ALA A 164 -10.71 -6.98 10.76
C ALA A 164 -10.57 -8.51 10.71
N ASN A 165 -9.36 -9.05 10.43
CA ASN A 165 -9.15 -10.49 10.22
C ASN A 165 -10.06 -11.07 9.13
N LEU A 166 -10.23 -10.37 8.01
CA LEU A 166 -10.95 -10.84 6.80
C LEU A 166 -10.00 -11.54 5.81
N CYS A 167 -8.70 -11.52 6.06
CA CYS A 167 -7.68 -12.26 5.34
C CYS A 167 -6.49 -12.53 6.26
N GLY A 168 -5.62 -13.48 5.88
CA GLY A 168 -4.36 -13.75 6.56
C GLY A 168 -3.37 -12.59 6.37
N TYR A 169 -3.28 -12.09 5.14
CA TYR A 169 -2.47 -10.93 4.73
C TYR A 169 -3.05 -10.29 3.47
N ALA A 170 -2.56 -9.10 3.12
CA ALA A 170 -2.98 -8.42 1.91
C ALA A 170 -1.80 -7.81 1.14
N LEU A 171 -1.98 -7.62 -0.17
CA LEU A 171 -1.13 -6.75 -0.98
C LEU A 171 -1.76 -5.37 -1.11
N GLY A 172 -0.94 -4.34 -0.96
CA GLY A 172 -1.24 -2.94 -1.23
C GLY A 172 -0.28 -2.35 -2.25
N THR A 173 -0.45 -1.04 -2.54
CA THR A 173 0.51 -0.25 -3.32
C THR A 173 0.79 1.07 -2.61
N ASP A 174 2.01 1.57 -2.75
CA ASP A 174 2.46 2.79 -2.09
C ASP A 174 3.18 3.69 -3.10
N THR A 175 2.55 4.81 -3.43
CA THR A 175 3.07 5.83 -4.35
C THR A 175 3.49 7.09 -3.60
N GLY A 176 2.82 7.39 -2.46
CA GLY A 176 3.10 8.53 -1.59
C GLY A 176 2.86 8.25 -0.11
N GLY A 177 2.55 6.98 0.26
CA GLY A 177 2.19 6.59 1.63
C GLY A 177 1.11 5.53 1.68
N SER A 178 0.61 5.10 0.52
CA SER A 178 -0.64 4.34 0.39
C SER A 178 -0.64 2.89 0.91
N ILE A 179 0.46 2.39 1.46
CA ILE A 179 0.55 1.19 2.31
C ILE A 179 0.72 1.61 3.76
N ARG A 180 1.67 2.51 4.02
CA ARG A 180 2.13 2.87 5.38
C ARG A 180 1.07 3.64 6.15
N GLN A 181 0.43 4.61 5.51
CA GLN A 181 -0.60 5.44 6.15
C GLN A 181 -1.85 4.62 6.52
N PRO A 182 -2.48 3.83 5.63
CA PRO A 182 -3.61 3.00 6.03
C PRO A 182 -3.22 1.89 7.03
N ALA A 183 -2.00 1.35 6.97
CA ALA A 183 -1.51 0.43 8.00
C ALA A 183 -1.46 1.10 9.38
N SER A 184 -0.97 2.34 9.47
CA SER A 184 -0.98 3.14 10.70
C SER A 184 -2.40 3.35 11.23
N PHE A 185 -3.34 3.78 10.37
CA PHE A 185 -4.71 4.09 10.77
C PHE A 185 -5.52 2.87 11.19
N CYS A 186 -5.24 1.71 10.61
CA CYS A 186 -5.91 0.46 10.96
C CYS A 186 -5.19 -0.34 12.05
N GLY A 187 -3.96 0.04 12.43
CA GLY A 187 -3.18 -0.65 13.46
C GLY A 187 -2.68 -2.02 13.01
N VAL A 188 -2.10 -2.06 11.84
CA VAL A 188 -1.46 -3.23 11.22
C VAL A 188 -0.07 -2.86 10.71
N VAL A 189 0.70 -3.83 10.24
CA VAL A 189 2.03 -3.61 9.67
C VAL A 189 1.91 -3.38 8.17
N GLY A 190 2.60 -2.36 7.65
CA GLY A 190 2.66 -2.08 6.21
C GLY A 190 4.09 -1.82 5.76
N LEU A 191 4.61 -2.65 4.86
CA LEU A 191 5.95 -2.50 4.28
C LEU A 191 5.85 -1.92 2.86
N LYS A 192 6.48 -0.78 2.65
CA LYS A 192 6.81 -0.24 1.33
C LYS A 192 8.25 -0.64 0.99
N PRO A 193 8.47 -1.56 0.04
CA PRO A 193 9.82 -1.92 -0.38
C PRO A 193 10.56 -0.77 -1.08
N THR A 194 11.85 -0.92 -1.28
CA THR A 194 12.66 -0.08 -2.17
C THR A 194 12.04 -0.08 -3.57
N TYR A 195 12.04 1.07 -4.24
CA TYR A 195 11.60 1.15 -5.63
C TYR A 195 12.41 0.19 -6.52
N GLY A 196 11.72 -0.72 -7.19
CA GLY A 196 12.33 -1.77 -8.00
C GLY A 196 12.64 -3.08 -7.27
N ALA A 197 12.47 -3.17 -5.94
CA ALA A 197 12.65 -4.45 -5.23
C ALA A 197 11.54 -5.46 -5.52
N VAL A 198 10.37 -5.00 -5.93
CA VAL A 198 9.21 -5.81 -6.33
C VAL A 198 8.74 -5.36 -7.70
N SER A 199 8.52 -6.29 -8.62
CA SER A 199 8.04 -6.00 -9.97
C SER A 199 6.67 -5.32 -9.96
N ARG A 200 6.50 -4.37 -10.90
CA ARG A 200 5.25 -3.67 -11.18
C ARG A 200 4.52 -4.21 -12.42
N TYR A 201 5.03 -5.28 -13.05
CA TYR A 201 4.32 -5.89 -14.17
C TYR A 201 2.96 -6.43 -13.72
N GLY A 202 1.89 -6.01 -14.43
CA GLY A 202 0.51 -6.30 -14.05
C GLY A 202 -0.05 -5.41 -12.94
N LEU A 203 0.64 -4.31 -12.58
CA LEU A 203 0.10 -3.22 -11.78
C LEU A 203 -0.48 -2.14 -12.70
N ILE A 204 -1.74 -1.75 -12.51
CA ILE A 204 -2.33 -0.58 -13.18
C ILE A 204 -1.63 0.67 -12.64
N ALA A 205 -0.93 1.39 -13.53
CA ALA A 205 -0.04 2.47 -13.14
C ALA A 205 -0.80 3.74 -12.71
N PHE A 206 -0.38 4.31 -11.57
CA PHE A 206 -0.66 5.70 -11.20
C PHE A 206 0.52 6.59 -11.56
N ALA A 207 1.65 6.47 -10.87
CA ALA A 207 2.87 7.23 -11.12
C ALA A 207 4.05 6.27 -11.25
N SER A 208 4.46 6.01 -12.50
CA SER A 208 5.39 4.92 -12.85
C SER A 208 6.75 5.04 -12.18
N SER A 209 7.21 6.24 -11.81
CA SER A 209 8.49 6.46 -11.12
C SER A 209 8.39 6.37 -9.58
N LEU A 210 7.20 6.09 -9.04
CA LEU A 210 6.93 6.10 -7.60
C LEU A 210 6.17 4.85 -7.11
N ASP A 211 5.31 4.25 -7.95
CA ASP A 211 4.47 3.11 -7.58
C ASP A 211 5.29 1.93 -7.10
N GLN A 212 4.88 1.33 -5.97
CA GLN A 212 5.51 0.14 -5.43
C GLN A 212 4.46 -0.77 -4.78
N ILE A 213 4.48 -2.09 -5.11
CA ILE A 213 3.67 -3.10 -4.44
C ILE A 213 4.38 -3.51 -3.15
N GLY A 214 3.60 -3.77 -2.08
CA GLY A 214 4.14 -4.30 -0.84
C GLY A 214 3.06 -4.92 0.05
N PRO A 215 3.47 -5.67 1.10
CA PRO A 215 2.58 -6.37 1.99
C PRO A 215 1.96 -5.47 3.06
N ILE A 216 0.73 -5.82 3.44
CA ILE A 216 0.03 -5.36 4.64
C ILE A 216 -0.32 -6.61 5.46
N THR A 217 0.11 -6.66 6.72
CA THR A 217 0.11 -7.89 7.51
C THR A 217 -0.20 -7.62 8.98
N LYS A 218 -0.40 -8.70 9.77
CA LYS A 218 -0.64 -8.60 11.20
C LYS A 218 0.64 -8.32 11.98
N THR A 219 1.76 -8.92 11.54
CA THR A 219 3.06 -8.85 12.22
C THR A 219 4.18 -8.50 11.25
N VAL A 220 5.31 -8.04 11.79
CA VAL A 220 6.53 -7.76 11.02
C VAL A 220 7.09 -9.05 10.40
N GLU A 221 6.98 -10.18 11.10
CA GLU A 221 7.40 -11.48 10.56
C GLU A 221 6.59 -11.88 9.34
N ASP A 222 5.26 -11.70 9.39
CA ASP A 222 4.40 -11.95 8.23
C ASP A 222 4.76 -11.03 7.05
N ALA A 223 5.10 -9.75 7.32
CA ALA A 223 5.54 -8.82 6.27
C ALA A 223 6.84 -9.29 5.61
N LYS A 224 7.78 -9.83 6.40
CA LYS A 224 9.01 -10.44 5.89
C LYS A 224 8.73 -11.62 4.96
N ILE A 225 7.93 -12.58 5.41
CA ILE A 225 7.56 -13.77 4.65
C ILE A 225 6.95 -13.40 3.30
N VAL A 226 6.00 -12.46 3.29
CA VAL A 226 5.32 -12.03 2.05
C VAL A 226 6.28 -11.26 1.15
N PHE A 227 7.11 -10.36 1.70
CA PHE A 227 8.10 -9.62 0.92
C PHE A 227 9.11 -10.54 0.24
N GLU A 228 9.66 -11.53 0.94
CA GLU A 228 10.58 -12.53 0.37
C GLU A 228 9.92 -13.30 -0.78
N ALA A 229 8.64 -13.62 -0.67
CA ALA A 229 7.91 -14.34 -1.72
C ALA A 229 7.68 -13.51 -2.99
N ILE A 230 7.51 -12.17 -2.88
CA ILE A 230 7.16 -11.32 -4.04
C ILE A 230 8.33 -10.52 -4.61
N SER A 231 9.46 -10.41 -3.90
CA SER A 231 10.63 -9.63 -4.30
C SER A 231 11.46 -10.29 -5.40
N GLY A 232 12.38 -9.52 -5.99
CA GLY A 232 13.36 -9.96 -6.96
C GLY A 232 13.14 -9.45 -8.37
N LYS A 233 14.15 -9.67 -9.23
CA LYS A 233 14.17 -9.22 -10.62
C LYS A 233 13.06 -9.86 -11.46
N ASP A 234 12.52 -9.10 -12.38
CA ASP A 234 11.54 -9.52 -13.38
C ASP A 234 11.90 -8.94 -14.74
N GLU A 235 12.04 -9.77 -15.77
CA GLU A 235 12.34 -9.32 -17.14
C GLU A 235 11.22 -8.48 -17.74
N MET A 236 10.00 -8.59 -17.23
CA MET A 236 8.84 -7.83 -17.66
C MET A 236 8.76 -6.42 -17.03
N ASP A 237 9.60 -6.10 -16.05
CA ASP A 237 9.75 -4.77 -15.46
C ASP A 237 11.22 -4.34 -15.47
N SER A 238 11.60 -3.49 -16.42
CA SER A 238 12.97 -3.00 -16.59
C SER A 238 13.52 -2.21 -15.39
N THR A 239 12.66 -1.80 -14.47
CA THR A 239 13.08 -1.10 -13.24
C THR A 239 13.30 -2.05 -12.06
N SER A 240 12.90 -3.32 -12.20
CA SER A 240 13.12 -4.31 -11.15
C SER A 240 14.59 -4.72 -11.08
N VAL A 241 15.07 -4.91 -9.86
CA VAL A 241 16.46 -5.32 -9.60
C VAL A 241 16.50 -6.52 -8.67
N GLU A 242 17.58 -7.29 -8.78
CA GLU A 242 17.84 -8.36 -7.82
C GLU A 242 18.38 -7.77 -6.53
N SER A 243 17.70 -8.04 -5.42
CA SER A 243 18.13 -7.61 -4.10
C SER A 243 18.76 -8.80 -3.38
N ASN A 244 20.09 -8.79 -3.29
CA ASN A 244 20.87 -9.83 -2.61
C ASN A 244 21.40 -9.38 -1.24
N VAL A 245 20.88 -8.27 -0.71
CA VAL A 245 21.37 -7.73 0.57
C VAL A 245 20.74 -8.53 1.72
N LYS A 246 21.48 -9.56 2.18
CA LYS A 246 21.19 -10.22 3.46
C LYS A 246 21.82 -9.38 4.56
N CYS A 247 21.03 -8.62 5.29
CA CYS A 247 21.46 -7.83 6.43
C CYS A 247 21.02 -8.54 7.72
N GLN A 248 21.98 -9.08 8.48
CA GLN A 248 21.70 -9.56 9.83
C GLN A 248 21.95 -8.42 10.83
N MET A 249 20.89 -7.93 11.45
CA MET A 249 21.02 -7.05 12.59
C MET A 249 21.32 -7.89 13.84
N SER A 250 22.56 -7.84 14.32
CA SER A 250 23.01 -8.68 15.44
C SER A 250 22.75 -8.09 16.82
N ASN A 251 22.61 -6.76 16.97
CA ASN A 251 22.49 -6.13 18.29
C ASN A 251 21.85 -4.73 18.23
N VAL A 252 20.84 -4.46 19.06
CA VAL A 252 20.23 -3.13 19.24
C VAL A 252 21.21 -2.09 19.74
N LYS A 253 22.16 -2.49 20.60
CA LYS A 253 23.15 -1.58 21.22
C LYS A 253 24.10 -0.94 20.20
N THR A 254 24.20 -1.49 19.00
CA THR A 254 25.01 -0.90 17.90
C THR A 254 24.20 -0.06 16.94
N LEU A 255 22.86 0.00 17.12
CA LEU A 255 21.95 0.69 16.21
C LEU A 255 22.01 2.21 16.43
N ARG A 256 22.20 2.96 15.34
CA ARG A 256 22.11 4.42 15.31
C ARG A 256 20.82 4.81 14.62
N ILE A 257 19.94 5.49 15.34
CA ILE A 257 18.64 5.91 14.87
C ILE A 257 18.62 7.41 14.65
N GLY A 258 18.35 7.84 13.41
CA GLY A 258 18.18 9.24 13.07
C GLY A 258 16.75 9.72 13.31
N VAL A 259 16.60 10.86 13.96
CA VAL A 259 15.30 11.52 14.15
C VAL A 259 15.37 12.88 13.47
N PRO A 260 14.68 13.08 12.32
CA PRO A 260 14.76 14.33 11.59
C PRO A 260 13.95 15.42 12.28
N LYS A 261 14.57 16.55 12.57
CA LYS A 261 13.91 17.69 13.23
C LYS A 261 12.74 18.27 12.41
N GLU A 262 12.79 18.15 11.09
CA GLU A 262 11.78 18.64 10.16
C GLU A 262 10.46 17.84 10.22
N TYR A 263 10.44 16.68 10.89
CA TYR A 263 9.26 15.83 11.02
C TYR A 263 8.51 16.02 12.35
N PHE A 264 9.05 16.82 13.27
CA PHE A 264 8.42 17.15 14.55
C PHE A 264 8.03 18.65 14.57
N ILE A 265 7.15 19.01 13.64
CA ILE A 265 6.75 20.39 13.35
C ILE A 265 5.44 20.78 14.05
N LYS A 266 5.17 22.08 14.11
CA LYS A 266 3.90 22.62 14.59
C LYS A 266 2.76 22.11 13.69
N GLY A 267 1.76 21.45 14.28
CA GLY A 267 0.60 20.88 13.57
C GLY A 267 0.48 19.37 13.67
N ILE A 268 1.46 18.66 14.27
CA ILE A 268 1.28 17.28 14.69
C ILE A 268 0.37 17.26 15.91
N ASP A 269 -0.53 16.28 15.97
CA ASP A 269 -1.31 15.97 17.18
C ASP A 269 -0.37 15.63 18.34
N ALA A 270 -0.55 16.29 19.49
CA ALA A 270 0.35 16.17 20.64
C ALA A 270 0.43 14.73 21.20
N GLU A 271 -0.67 13.97 21.16
CA GLU A 271 -0.68 12.59 21.61
C GLU A 271 0.03 11.68 20.59
N VAL A 272 -0.09 11.97 19.28
CA VAL A 272 0.69 11.27 18.24
C VAL A 272 2.19 11.51 18.46
N GLU A 273 2.61 12.76 18.64
CA GLU A 273 4.01 13.10 18.87
C GLU A 273 4.57 12.39 20.12
N LYS A 274 3.78 12.41 21.22
CA LYS A 274 4.14 11.73 22.48
C LYS A 274 4.33 10.23 22.29
N LEU A 275 3.46 9.56 21.53
CA LEU A 275 3.55 8.13 21.27
C LEU A 275 4.79 7.79 20.41
N ILE A 276 5.07 8.58 19.39
CA ILE A 276 6.27 8.40 18.55
C ILE A 276 7.55 8.60 19.37
N LYS A 277 7.64 9.69 20.15
CA LYS A 277 8.79 9.93 21.05
C LYS A 277 8.93 8.82 22.10
N GLY A 278 7.82 8.30 22.61
CA GLY A 278 7.80 7.16 23.53
C GLY A 278 8.36 5.89 22.89
N ALA A 279 7.99 5.62 21.65
CA ALA A 279 8.54 4.48 20.89
C ALA A 279 10.05 4.64 20.64
N ILE A 280 10.52 5.84 20.25
CA ILE A 280 11.94 6.13 20.08
C ILE A 280 12.72 5.91 21.39
N LYS A 281 12.17 6.40 22.52
CA LYS A 281 12.76 6.25 23.85
C LYS A 281 12.94 4.79 24.26
N LYS A 282 12.01 3.90 23.90
CA LYS A 282 12.17 2.45 24.15
C LYS A 282 13.42 1.87 23.48
N TYR A 283 13.74 2.29 22.27
CA TYR A 283 15.00 1.85 21.61
C TYR A 283 16.23 2.42 22.29
N GLU A 284 16.17 3.67 22.76
CA GLU A 284 17.25 4.29 23.55
C GLU A 284 17.50 3.52 24.86
N GLU A 285 16.44 3.18 25.60
CA GLU A 285 16.49 2.37 26.82
C GLU A 285 17.07 0.97 26.59
N MET A 286 16.90 0.40 25.39
CA MET A 286 17.53 -0.84 24.97
C MET A 286 18.99 -0.68 24.53
N GLY A 287 19.51 0.55 24.49
CA GLY A 287 20.90 0.87 24.19
C GLY A 287 21.17 1.35 22.77
N ALA A 288 20.14 1.59 21.94
CA ALA A 288 20.31 2.25 20.66
C ALA A 288 20.77 3.71 20.84
N LYS A 289 21.58 4.21 19.94
CA LYS A 289 22.00 5.61 19.92
C LYS A 289 21.02 6.44 19.09
N ILE A 290 20.40 7.42 19.71
CA ILE A 290 19.50 8.36 19.04
C ILE A 290 20.29 9.59 18.60
N GLU A 291 20.17 9.95 17.33
CA GLU A 291 20.85 11.12 16.73
C GLU A 291 19.82 12.04 16.08
N GLU A 292 19.83 13.32 16.42
CA GLU A 292 19.08 14.32 15.67
C GLU A 292 19.76 14.52 14.30
N ILE A 293 18.97 14.42 13.24
CA ILE A 293 19.41 14.64 11.87
C ILE A 293 18.58 15.75 11.19
N SER A 294 19.05 16.24 10.06
CA SER A 294 18.34 17.23 9.26
C SER A 294 18.13 16.71 7.84
N LEU A 295 16.88 16.86 7.34
CA LEU A 295 16.44 16.56 5.98
C LEU A 295 15.79 17.82 5.37
N PRO A 296 16.56 18.91 5.13
CA PRO A 296 16.02 20.24 4.88
C PRO A 296 15.15 20.36 3.65
N HIS A 297 15.39 19.53 2.60
CA HIS A 297 14.57 19.60 1.39
C HIS A 297 13.26 18.81 1.48
N THR A 298 12.98 18.11 2.60
CA THR A 298 11.70 17.41 2.77
C THR A 298 10.52 18.35 2.95
N GLU A 299 10.74 19.64 3.27
CA GLU A 299 9.71 20.67 3.25
C GLU A 299 9.08 20.87 1.86
N TYR A 300 9.85 20.57 0.79
CA TYR A 300 9.39 20.63 -0.60
C TYR A 300 8.80 19.31 -1.11
N ALA A 301 8.75 18.26 -0.29
CA ALA A 301 8.32 16.93 -0.75
C ALA A 301 6.87 16.93 -1.23
N LEU A 302 5.97 17.60 -0.52
CA LEU A 302 4.56 17.66 -0.88
C LEU A 302 4.35 18.32 -2.26
N PRO A 303 4.78 19.58 -2.51
CA PRO A 303 4.63 20.18 -3.84
C PRO A 303 5.40 19.42 -4.92
N CYS A 304 6.58 18.89 -4.64
CA CYS A 304 7.35 18.06 -5.58
C CYS A 304 6.54 16.83 -6.04
N TYR A 305 5.93 16.11 -5.10
CA TYR A 305 5.10 14.94 -5.39
C TYR A 305 3.86 15.31 -6.22
N TYR A 306 3.13 16.38 -5.84
CA TYR A 306 1.91 16.80 -6.54
C TYR A 306 2.17 17.46 -7.89
N ILE A 307 3.43 17.69 -8.26
CA ILE A 307 3.84 18.00 -9.63
C ILE A 307 4.18 16.71 -10.39
N ILE A 308 5.00 15.82 -9.84
CA ILE A 308 5.48 14.62 -10.53
C ILE A 308 4.35 13.59 -10.69
N ALA A 309 3.66 13.22 -9.63
CA ALA A 309 2.68 12.14 -9.65
C ALA A 309 1.47 12.46 -10.57
N PRO A 310 0.83 13.66 -10.53
CA PRO A 310 -0.20 14.02 -11.49
C PRO A 310 0.30 14.08 -12.94
N SER A 311 1.54 14.52 -13.19
CA SER A 311 2.14 14.52 -14.51
C SER A 311 2.22 13.10 -15.10
N GLU A 312 2.74 12.16 -14.32
CA GLU A 312 2.81 10.75 -14.73
C GLU A 312 1.42 10.13 -14.84
N ALA A 313 0.48 10.46 -13.95
CA ALA A 313 -0.91 10.03 -14.02
C ALA A 313 -1.59 10.48 -15.30
N SER A 314 -1.42 11.74 -15.71
CA SER A 314 -2.03 12.28 -16.93
C SER A 314 -1.58 11.48 -18.17
N ALA A 315 -0.31 11.08 -18.25
CA ALA A 315 0.23 10.24 -19.30
C ALA A 315 -0.25 8.78 -19.18
N ASN A 316 -0.22 8.19 -17.99
CA ASN A 316 -0.63 6.80 -17.75
C ASN A 316 -2.12 6.57 -18.01
N LEU A 317 -2.99 7.51 -17.61
CA LEU A 317 -4.44 7.38 -17.77
C LEU A 317 -4.94 7.86 -19.14
N ALA A 318 -4.07 8.36 -20.03
CA ALA A 318 -4.43 8.73 -21.39
C ALA A 318 -4.94 7.54 -22.22
N ARG A 319 -4.54 6.31 -21.87
CA ARG A 319 -4.98 5.06 -22.52
C ARG A 319 -6.47 4.73 -22.33
N TYR A 320 -7.13 5.32 -21.34
CA TYR A 320 -8.56 5.12 -21.08
C TYR A 320 -9.36 6.18 -21.86
N ASP A 321 -9.55 5.91 -23.12
CA ASP A 321 -10.12 6.84 -24.11
C ASP A 321 -11.57 6.46 -24.53
N GLY A 322 -12.13 5.40 -23.96
CA GLY A 322 -13.46 4.91 -24.29
C GLY A 322 -13.50 4.02 -25.55
N ILE A 323 -12.36 3.69 -26.15
CA ILE A 323 -12.28 2.86 -27.37
C ILE A 323 -11.79 1.45 -27.04
N LYS A 324 -10.56 1.32 -26.54
CA LYS A 324 -9.90 0.03 -26.35
C LYS A 324 -10.19 -0.58 -24.99
N TYR A 325 -10.13 0.22 -23.92
CA TYR A 325 -10.26 -0.27 -22.54
C TYR A 325 -11.43 0.36 -21.79
N GLY A 326 -12.14 -0.49 -21.04
CA GLY A 326 -13.07 -0.04 -20.03
C GLY A 326 -14.40 0.49 -20.58
N TYR A 327 -14.98 1.42 -19.81
CA TYR A 327 -16.25 2.06 -20.11
C TYR A 327 -16.17 2.91 -21.39
N SER A 328 -17.24 2.87 -22.18
CA SER A 328 -17.41 3.68 -23.39
C SER A 328 -18.85 4.17 -23.46
N ASN A 329 -19.05 5.49 -23.60
CA ASN A 329 -20.37 6.08 -23.77
C ASN A 329 -21.06 5.65 -25.08
N VAL A 330 -20.31 5.29 -26.12
CA VAL A 330 -20.85 4.75 -27.38
C VAL A 330 -21.47 3.36 -27.15
N LYS A 331 -20.75 2.49 -26.43
CA LYS A 331 -21.23 1.14 -26.11
C LYS A 331 -22.46 1.14 -25.21
N CYS A 332 -22.67 2.22 -24.46
CA CYS A 332 -23.84 2.41 -23.61
C CYS A 332 -25.03 3.09 -24.33
N GLN A 333 -24.97 3.19 -25.66
CA GLN A 333 -26.04 3.75 -26.52
C GLN A 333 -26.47 5.17 -26.17
N MET A 334 -25.55 6.04 -25.74
CA MET A 334 -25.87 7.43 -25.50
C MET A 334 -26.13 8.19 -26.81
N SER A 335 -27.33 8.76 -26.94
CA SER A 335 -27.85 9.35 -28.17
C SER A 335 -27.10 10.59 -28.68
N ASN A 336 -26.15 11.12 -27.92
CA ASN A 336 -25.51 12.40 -28.18
C ASN A 336 -24.07 12.32 -28.71
N VAL A 337 -23.55 11.12 -29.02
CA VAL A 337 -22.20 10.94 -29.55
C VAL A 337 -22.20 11.23 -31.05
N LYS A 338 -21.60 12.37 -31.46
CA LYS A 338 -21.52 12.82 -32.85
C LYS A 338 -20.09 12.81 -33.40
N SER A 339 -19.10 12.77 -32.53
CA SER A 339 -17.69 12.88 -32.90
C SER A 339 -16.80 11.98 -32.03
N LEU A 340 -15.56 11.76 -32.48
CA LEU A 340 -14.56 11.04 -31.68
C LEU A 340 -14.23 11.80 -30.38
N LEU A 341 -14.29 13.11 -30.42
CA LEU A 341 -14.10 13.96 -29.22
C LEU A 341 -15.19 13.69 -28.18
N ASP A 342 -16.46 13.50 -28.60
CA ASP A 342 -17.55 13.16 -27.70
C ASP A 342 -17.36 11.79 -27.05
N VAL A 343 -16.76 10.83 -27.77
CA VAL A 343 -16.36 9.52 -27.21
C VAL A 343 -15.36 9.69 -26.10
N TYR A 344 -14.28 10.42 -26.37
CA TYR A 344 -13.21 10.64 -25.39
C TYR A 344 -13.70 11.41 -24.18
N SER A 345 -14.32 12.56 -24.40
CA SER A 345 -14.77 13.45 -23.33
C SER A 345 -15.83 12.80 -22.46
N GLY A 346 -16.89 12.27 -23.07
CA GLY A 346 -18.00 11.66 -22.35
C GLY A 346 -17.58 10.39 -21.58
N SER A 347 -16.79 9.50 -22.20
CA SER A 347 -16.33 8.30 -21.51
C SER A 347 -15.45 8.61 -20.30
N ARG A 348 -14.59 9.63 -20.41
CA ARG A 348 -13.71 10.06 -19.31
C ARG A 348 -14.46 10.86 -18.23
N GLU A 349 -15.43 11.69 -18.63
CA GLU A 349 -16.27 12.46 -17.71
C GLU A 349 -17.12 11.54 -16.81
N GLU A 350 -17.72 10.52 -17.39
CA GLU A 350 -18.58 9.58 -16.67
C GLU A 350 -17.80 8.49 -15.95
N GLY A 351 -16.67 8.06 -16.54
CA GLY A 351 -15.86 6.95 -16.05
C GLY A 351 -14.90 7.33 -14.91
N PHE A 352 -14.42 8.57 -14.86
CA PHE A 352 -13.47 9.04 -13.83
C PHE A 352 -14.14 9.90 -12.76
N GLY A 353 -13.79 9.65 -11.51
CA GLY A 353 -14.17 10.47 -10.37
C GLY A 353 -13.48 11.84 -10.31
N PRO A 354 -13.95 12.74 -9.42
CA PRO A 354 -13.47 14.12 -9.36
C PRO A 354 -11.98 14.27 -9.09
N GLU A 355 -11.41 13.46 -8.17
CA GLU A 355 -10.00 13.56 -7.81
C GLU A 355 -9.08 13.11 -8.96
N VAL A 356 -9.44 12.03 -9.65
CA VAL A 356 -8.70 11.55 -10.83
C VAL A 356 -8.72 12.61 -11.94
N ARG A 357 -9.87 13.18 -12.24
CA ARG A 357 -10.01 14.28 -13.22
C ARG A 357 -9.14 15.47 -12.84
N ARG A 358 -9.16 15.89 -11.57
CA ARG A 358 -8.32 16.99 -11.06
C ARG A 358 -6.84 16.73 -11.30
N ARG A 359 -6.34 15.54 -10.96
CA ARG A 359 -4.93 15.19 -11.15
C ARG A 359 -4.53 15.05 -12.61
N ILE A 360 -5.41 14.53 -13.46
CA ILE A 360 -5.18 14.48 -14.92
C ILE A 360 -5.05 15.90 -15.48
N MET A 361 -5.95 16.82 -15.12
CA MET A 361 -5.90 18.21 -15.56
C MET A 361 -4.63 18.92 -15.08
N LEU A 362 -4.29 18.77 -13.80
CA LEU A 362 -3.07 19.33 -13.22
C LEU A 362 -1.82 18.82 -13.94
N GLY A 363 -1.73 17.49 -14.15
CA GLY A 363 -0.60 16.87 -14.82
C GLY A 363 -0.46 17.30 -16.29
N THR A 364 -1.57 17.39 -17.00
CA THR A 364 -1.59 17.89 -18.39
C THR A 364 -1.11 19.33 -18.46
N TYR A 365 -1.54 20.19 -17.53
CA TYR A 365 -1.08 21.56 -17.44
C TYR A 365 0.43 21.65 -17.19
N VAL A 366 0.93 20.90 -16.20
CA VAL A 366 2.36 20.89 -15.84
C VAL A 366 3.24 20.41 -17.00
N LEU A 367 2.76 19.48 -17.83
CA LEU A 367 3.51 18.92 -18.97
C LEU A 367 3.35 19.75 -20.26
N SER A 368 2.51 20.80 -20.26
CA SER A 368 2.29 21.63 -21.45
C SER A 368 3.50 22.51 -21.78
N ALA A 369 3.55 22.99 -23.02
CA ALA A 369 4.62 23.87 -23.51
C ALA A 369 4.75 25.13 -22.66
N GLY A 370 5.97 25.47 -22.27
CA GLY A 370 6.28 26.64 -21.43
C GLY A 370 6.16 26.36 -19.92
N TYR A 371 5.53 25.25 -19.49
CA TYR A 371 5.39 24.89 -18.07
C TYR A 371 6.23 23.69 -17.68
N TYR A 372 6.61 22.84 -18.64
CA TYR A 372 7.39 21.63 -18.39
C TYR A 372 8.71 21.93 -17.68
N GLU A 373 9.49 22.89 -18.16
CA GLU A 373 10.77 23.30 -17.56
C GLU A 373 10.57 23.97 -16.20
N ALA A 374 9.52 24.82 -16.10
CA ALA A 374 9.26 25.61 -14.91
C ALA A 374 8.76 24.75 -13.73
N TYR A 375 8.02 23.67 -14.00
CA TYR A 375 7.43 22.83 -12.97
C TYR A 375 8.03 21.42 -12.95
N TYR A 376 7.86 20.62 -14.00
CA TYR A 376 8.24 19.21 -13.99
C TYR A 376 9.75 19.01 -13.83
N LEU A 377 10.57 19.66 -14.64
CA LEU A 377 12.03 19.56 -14.51
C LEU A 377 12.55 20.11 -13.18
N ARG A 378 11.92 21.20 -12.70
CA ARG A 378 12.27 21.76 -11.38
C ARG A 378 11.93 20.75 -10.26
N ALA A 379 10.77 20.10 -10.30
CA ALA A 379 10.39 19.08 -9.34
C ALA A 379 11.35 17.87 -9.38
N GLN A 380 11.81 17.44 -10.56
CA GLN A 380 12.82 16.37 -10.66
C GLN A 380 14.17 16.79 -10.03
N LYS A 381 14.59 18.05 -10.14
CA LYS A 381 15.77 18.57 -9.44
C LYS A 381 15.59 18.57 -7.93
N VAL A 382 14.43 18.99 -7.44
CA VAL A 382 14.08 18.95 -6.00
C VAL A 382 14.06 17.50 -5.49
N ARG A 383 13.50 16.57 -6.26
CA ARG A 383 13.55 15.13 -5.94
C ARG A 383 14.97 14.64 -5.74
N THR A 384 15.92 15.09 -6.55
CA THR A 384 17.34 14.75 -6.39
C THR A 384 17.90 15.28 -5.08
N LEU A 385 17.56 16.51 -4.69
CA LEU A 385 18.01 17.09 -3.41
C LEU A 385 17.45 16.32 -2.21
N ILE A 386 16.17 15.92 -2.25
CA ILE A 386 15.56 15.07 -1.21
C ILE A 386 16.32 13.73 -1.08
N ARG A 387 16.68 13.10 -2.21
CA ARG A 387 17.49 11.86 -2.19
C ARG A 387 18.85 12.07 -1.55
N GLU A 388 19.53 13.17 -1.86
CA GLU A 388 20.83 13.50 -1.29
C GLU A 388 20.75 13.79 0.22
N ASP A 389 19.67 14.37 0.73
CA ASP A 389 19.45 14.54 2.18
C ASP A 389 19.46 13.18 2.89
N PHE A 390 18.64 12.23 2.41
CA PHE A 390 18.62 10.88 2.99
C PHE A 390 19.97 10.17 2.86
N LYS A 391 20.65 10.29 1.71
CA LYS A 391 21.96 9.69 1.51
C LYS A 391 22.97 10.19 2.55
N LYS A 392 23.05 11.50 2.78
CA LYS A 392 23.92 12.11 3.81
C LYS A 392 23.52 11.69 5.22
N ALA A 393 22.22 11.59 5.52
CA ALA A 393 21.74 11.10 6.80
C ALA A 393 22.19 9.67 7.06
N PHE A 394 22.08 8.79 6.06
CA PHE A 394 22.50 7.39 6.17
C PHE A 394 24.01 7.15 6.22
N GLU A 395 24.85 8.15 6.07
CA GLU A 395 26.28 8.06 6.41
C GLU A 395 26.48 8.03 7.95
N LYS A 396 25.55 8.63 8.70
CA LYS A 396 25.62 8.77 10.16
C LYS A 396 24.77 7.75 10.91
N VAL A 397 23.60 7.40 10.34
CA VAL A 397 22.59 6.55 11.00
C VAL A 397 22.27 5.30 10.20
N ASP A 398 21.72 4.31 10.88
CA ASP A 398 21.38 3.00 10.31
C ASP A 398 19.91 2.91 9.88
N ALA A 399 19.03 3.68 10.54
CA ALA A 399 17.63 3.83 10.21
C ALA A 399 17.13 5.23 10.60
N VAL A 400 16.05 5.70 9.97
CA VAL A 400 15.42 6.98 10.31
C VAL A 400 14.01 6.70 10.83
N PHE A 401 13.66 7.28 11.99
CA PHE A 401 12.37 7.13 12.64
C PHE A 401 11.56 8.40 12.52
N THR A 402 10.29 8.25 12.07
CA THR A 402 9.36 9.37 11.88
C THR A 402 7.94 8.97 12.24
N PRO A 403 7.02 9.94 12.46
CA PRO A 403 5.59 9.67 12.37
C PRO A 403 5.23 9.17 10.96
N VAL A 404 4.10 8.43 10.85
CA VAL A 404 3.50 8.07 9.56
C VAL A 404 2.55 9.16 9.08
N SER A 405 1.73 9.69 9.98
CA SER A 405 0.73 10.73 9.72
C SER A 405 0.71 11.74 10.86
N PRO A 406 0.37 13.01 10.60
CA PRO A 406 0.30 14.02 11.66
C PRO A 406 -0.85 13.81 12.64
N THR A 407 -1.89 13.07 12.26
CA THR A 407 -3.09 12.80 13.09
C THR A 407 -3.44 11.31 13.08
N PRO A 408 -4.21 10.83 14.06
CA PRO A 408 -4.90 9.54 13.94
C PRO A 408 -5.92 9.56 12.79
N ALA A 409 -6.61 8.43 12.54
CA ALA A 409 -7.66 8.35 11.54
C ALA A 409 -8.75 9.41 11.77
N PHE A 410 -9.02 10.24 10.76
CA PHE A 410 -10.05 11.27 10.77
C PHE A 410 -11.43 10.70 10.40
N LYS A 411 -12.53 11.48 10.59
CA LYS A 411 -13.89 11.03 10.28
C LYS A 411 -14.14 10.96 8.78
N LEU A 412 -15.03 10.06 8.38
CA LEU A 412 -15.55 10.05 7.01
C LEU A 412 -16.18 11.40 6.67
N GLY A 413 -15.89 11.93 5.48
CA GLY A 413 -16.37 13.23 5.01
C GLY A 413 -15.61 14.45 5.55
N GLU A 414 -14.72 14.30 6.51
CA GLU A 414 -14.07 15.43 7.19
C GLU A 414 -13.13 16.24 6.28
N LYS A 415 -12.48 15.58 5.32
CA LYS A 415 -11.47 16.22 4.47
C LYS A 415 -11.76 16.12 2.97
N ILE A 416 -12.90 15.56 2.58
CA ILE A 416 -13.16 15.21 1.17
C ILE A 416 -13.31 16.47 0.31
N ASP A 417 -13.79 17.58 0.88
CA ASP A 417 -13.98 18.86 0.19
C ASP A 417 -12.75 19.78 0.26
N ASP A 418 -11.72 19.41 1.04
CA ASP A 418 -10.45 20.14 1.14
C ASP A 418 -9.28 19.26 0.71
N PRO A 419 -8.92 19.27 -0.59
CA PRO A 419 -7.82 18.47 -1.12
C PRO A 419 -6.48 18.75 -0.45
N LEU A 420 -6.20 20.01 -0.07
CA LEU A 420 -4.93 20.37 0.56
C LEU A 420 -4.78 19.73 1.94
N THR A 421 -5.83 19.83 2.77
CA THR A 421 -5.85 19.15 4.09
C THR A 421 -5.79 17.62 3.97
N MET A 422 -6.40 17.04 2.91
CA MET A 422 -6.25 15.62 2.61
C MET A 422 -4.80 15.27 2.28
N TYR A 423 -4.14 16.05 1.42
CA TYR A 423 -2.76 15.85 0.98
C TYR A 423 -1.75 15.95 2.12
N LEU A 424 -1.99 16.83 3.09
CA LEU A 424 -1.17 16.95 4.30
C LEU A 424 -1.18 15.68 5.18
N SER A 425 -2.15 14.79 5.01
CA SER A 425 -2.17 13.51 5.72
C SER A 425 -0.98 12.60 5.38
N ASP A 426 -0.34 12.80 4.22
CA ASP A 426 0.80 12.00 3.72
C ASP A 426 2.14 12.75 3.82
N ILE A 427 2.20 13.90 4.47
CA ILE A 427 3.39 14.77 4.51
C ILE A 427 4.66 14.06 4.98
N PHE A 428 4.54 13.05 5.85
CA PHE A 428 5.67 12.31 6.40
C PHE A 428 6.06 11.07 5.60
N THR A 429 5.24 10.65 4.64
CA THR A 429 5.50 9.45 3.85
C THR A 429 6.02 9.75 2.45
N ILE A 430 5.64 10.87 1.86
CA ILE A 430 5.92 11.24 0.47
C ILE A 430 7.41 11.33 0.15
N ALA A 431 8.22 11.92 1.04
CA ALA A 431 9.67 12.09 0.82
C ALA A 431 10.38 10.75 0.62
N VAL A 432 9.90 9.69 1.30
CA VAL A 432 10.42 8.32 1.18
C VAL A 432 10.20 7.75 -0.22
N ASN A 433 9.02 8.03 -0.84
CA ASN A 433 8.72 7.62 -2.21
C ASN A 433 9.58 8.39 -3.21
N LEU A 434 9.70 9.70 -3.05
CA LEU A 434 10.55 10.54 -3.91
C LEU A 434 12.01 10.08 -3.87
N ALA A 435 12.49 9.66 -2.71
CA ALA A 435 13.84 9.11 -2.54
C ALA A 435 13.97 7.64 -3.00
N GLY A 436 12.88 6.91 -3.21
CA GLY A 436 12.88 5.51 -3.62
C GLY A 436 13.26 4.52 -2.50
N LEU A 437 13.19 4.94 -1.23
CA LEU A 437 13.67 4.19 -0.06
C LEU A 437 12.65 3.17 0.45
N PRO A 438 13.08 2.08 1.11
CA PRO A 438 12.19 1.19 1.82
C PRO A 438 11.73 1.83 3.13
N ALA A 439 10.50 1.54 3.55
CA ALA A 439 10.00 1.92 4.86
C ALA A 439 8.90 0.99 5.35
N ILE A 440 8.84 0.80 6.66
CA ILE A 440 7.79 0.04 7.32
C ILE A 440 7.02 0.95 8.28
N SER A 441 5.71 0.81 8.29
CA SER A 441 4.80 1.36 9.31
C SER A 441 4.36 0.25 10.23
N LEU A 442 4.46 0.46 11.54
CA LEU A 442 4.02 -0.51 12.53
C LEU A 442 3.38 0.21 13.74
N PRO A 443 2.38 -0.40 14.39
CA PRO A 443 1.69 0.21 15.52
C PRO A 443 2.66 0.50 16.68
N CYS A 444 2.61 1.73 17.24
CA CYS A 444 3.42 2.10 18.41
C CYS A 444 2.58 2.58 19.60
N GLY A 445 1.27 2.65 19.45
CA GLY A 445 0.32 3.07 20.50
C GLY A 445 -1.04 3.45 19.94
N LYS A 446 -1.88 4.06 20.78
CA LYS A 446 -3.23 4.50 20.42
C LYS A 446 -3.55 5.85 21.05
N VAL A 447 -4.28 6.69 20.31
CA VAL A 447 -4.97 7.87 20.82
C VAL A 447 -6.44 7.48 21.00
N GLY A 448 -6.88 7.28 22.22
CA GLY A 448 -8.18 6.65 22.50
C GLY A 448 -8.23 5.22 21.93
N LYS A 449 -9.13 4.99 20.97
CA LYS A 449 -9.24 3.70 20.26
C LYS A 449 -8.41 3.62 18.97
N LEU A 450 -7.91 4.76 18.50
CA LEU A 450 -7.30 4.90 17.18
C LEU A 450 -5.81 4.59 17.23
N PRO A 451 -5.33 3.65 16.42
CA PRO A 451 -3.92 3.31 16.34
C PRO A 451 -3.08 4.47 15.78
N VAL A 452 -1.81 4.48 16.19
CA VAL A 452 -0.75 5.37 15.67
C VAL A 452 0.41 4.50 15.23
N GLY A 453 0.96 4.79 14.04
CA GLY A 453 2.09 4.08 13.47
C GLY A 453 3.41 4.85 13.59
N LEU A 454 4.47 4.15 13.97
CA LEU A 454 5.86 4.57 13.80
C LEU A 454 6.31 4.17 12.40
N GLN A 455 6.98 5.06 11.68
CA GLN A 455 7.66 4.77 10.42
C GLN A 455 9.15 4.54 10.66
N ILE A 456 9.68 3.43 10.16
CA ILE A 456 11.10 3.11 10.13
C ILE A 456 11.53 3.11 8.67
N ILE A 457 12.46 4.00 8.30
CA ILE A 457 12.98 4.18 6.96
C ILE A 457 14.40 3.60 6.91
N GLY A 458 14.70 2.80 5.88
CA GLY A 458 16.01 2.17 5.68
C GLY A 458 16.76 2.68 4.46
N LYS A 459 17.99 2.24 4.31
CA LYS A 459 18.78 2.41 3.07
C LYS A 459 18.15 1.59 1.95
N PRO A 460 18.39 1.97 0.68
CA PRO A 460 17.92 1.17 -0.45
C PRO A 460 18.34 -0.30 -0.32
N PHE A 461 17.38 -1.21 -0.52
CA PHE A 461 17.54 -2.67 -0.47
C PHE A 461 17.96 -3.24 0.91
N GLU A 462 17.79 -2.47 2.00
CA GLU A 462 17.99 -2.95 3.38
C GLU A 462 16.64 -3.26 4.07
N GLU A 463 15.66 -3.84 3.37
CA GLU A 463 14.35 -4.22 3.93
C GLU A 463 14.49 -5.16 5.13
N GLU A 464 15.38 -6.14 5.07
CA GLU A 464 15.63 -7.06 6.18
C GLU A 464 16.03 -6.33 7.47
N LYS A 465 16.81 -5.26 7.35
CA LYS A 465 17.26 -4.44 8.48
C LYS A 465 16.09 -3.70 9.14
N ILE A 466 15.24 -3.02 8.35
CA ILE A 466 14.08 -2.31 8.91
C ILE A 466 13.04 -3.28 9.47
N LEU A 467 12.88 -4.46 8.88
CA LEU A 467 12.05 -5.53 9.41
C LEU A 467 12.60 -6.05 10.75
N ALA A 468 13.92 -6.30 10.84
CA ALA A 468 14.54 -6.72 12.08
C ALA A 468 14.41 -5.66 13.20
N ILE A 469 14.57 -4.38 12.85
CA ILE A 469 14.33 -3.25 13.78
C ILE A 469 12.86 -3.23 14.20
N GLY A 470 11.91 -3.32 13.27
CA GLY A 470 10.49 -3.31 13.57
C GLY A 470 10.05 -4.46 14.50
N LYS A 471 10.64 -5.65 14.31
CA LYS A 471 10.35 -6.83 15.15
C LYS A 471 10.72 -6.63 16.63
N ILE A 472 11.62 -5.70 16.94
CA ILE A 472 11.96 -5.35 18.32
C ILE A 472 10.80 -4.64 18.98
N LEU A 473 10.17 -3.67 18.30
CA LEU A 473 9.05 -2.91 18.85
C LEU A 473 7.81 -3.79 19.09
N GLU A 474 7.59 -4.82 18.28
CA GLU A 474 6.48 -5.77 18.50
C GLU A 474 6.60 -6.59 19.80
N LYS A 475 7.80 -6.69 20.37
CA LYS A 475 8.07 -7.47 21.58
C LYS A 475 8.03 -6.64 22.87
N VAL A 476 7.93 -5.32 22.76
CA VAL A 476 8.00 -4.35 23.85
C VAL A 476 6.71 -3.53 23.96
#